data_da0f9744ea594523c06f7711744873e1
#
_entry.id   da0f9744ea594523c06f7711744873e1
#
_cell.length_a   1.000
_cell.length_b   1.000
_cell.length_c   1.000
_cell.angle_alpha   90.00
_cell.angle_beta   90.00
_cell.angle_gamma   90.00
#
_symmetry.space_group_name_H-M   'P 1'
#
loop_
_entity.id
_entity.type
_entity.pdbx_description
1 polymer ?
#
loop_
_entity_poly.entity_id
_entity_poly.type
_entity_poly.pdbx_seq_one_letter_code
_entity_poly.pdbx_strand_id
1 'polypeptide(L)'
;MKLTKCENGHFYDSDKYPECPYCNTDLLRDRSIVRTGEAEQPAAVETAAPAGPVTGWLVVLDGPAKGRDLRLGVGRSFLGLDADGTPVTLSADAPLSARRAVLVYDDEKSAFTLLPGSSQELCYLGGDAVLTPQLLTGGETLRMGGAAMKFVPFCGAEFHW
;
A
#
# COMPACT_ATOMS: atom_id res chain seq x y z
N MET A 1 -49.17 -3.76 4.67
CA MET A 1 -47.95 -3.95 5.51
C MET A 1 -48.31 -4.84 6.68
N LYS A 2 -47.82 -6.06 6.64
CA LYS A 2 -48.08 -7.05 7.67
C LYS A 2 -46.80 -7.50 8.29
N LEU A 3 -46.47 -6.97 9.47
CA LEU A 3 -45.28 -7.34 10.23
C LEU A 3 -45.44 -8.71 10.88
N THR A 4 -44.61 -9.62 10.50
CA THR A 4 -44.57 -11.00 11.03
C THR A 4 -43.21 -11.23 11.69
N LYS A 5 -43.20 -11.98 12.80
CA LYS A 5 -41.98 -12.36 13.52
C LYS A 5 -41.56 -13.77 13.12
N CYS A 6 -40.32 -13.92 12.68
CA CYS A 6 -39.75 -15.24 12.38
C CYS A 6 -39.32 -15.99 13.64
N GLU A 7 -38.98 -17.26 13.51
CA GLU A 7 -38.52 -18.12 14.60
C GLU A 7 -37.25 -17.61 15.32
N ASN A 8 -36.41 -16.87 14.59
CA ASN A 8 -35.19 -16.25 15.12
C ASN A 8 -35.40 -14.86 15.72
N GLY A 9 -36.67 -14.41 15.82
CA GLY A 9 -37.03 -13.18 16.49
C GLY A 9 -36.99 -11.90 15.63
N HIS A 10 -36.69 -11.99 14.34
CA HIS A 10 -36.70 -10.84 13.44
C HIS A 10 -38.11 -10.48 13.01
N PHE A 11 -38.37 -9.19 12.89
CA PHE A 11 -39.63 -8.69 12.30
C PHE A 11 -39.41 -8.36 10.82
N TYR A 12 -40.31 -8.85 9.98
CA TYR A 12 -40.28 -8.60 8.55
C TYR A 12 -41.69 -8.43 7.98
N ASP A 13 -41.77 -7.81 6.81
CA ASP A 13 -43.05 -7.58 6.12
C ASP A 13 -43.37 -8.78 5.23
N SER A 14 -44.36 -9.58 5.67
CA SER A 14 -44.78 -10.77 4.95
C SER A 14 -45.55 -10.49 3.66
N ASP A 15 -45.94 -9.24 3.41
CA ASP A 15 -46.55 -8.85 2.12
C ASP A 15 -45.47 -8.65 1.03
N LYS A 16 -44.26 -8.33 1.45
CA LYS A 16 -43.10 -8.13 0.53
C LYS A 16 -42.22 -9.35 0.39
N TYR A 17 -42.12 -10.13 1.45
CA TYR A 17 -41.18 -11.24 1.48
C TYR A 17 -41.88 -12.51 1.97
N PRO A 18 -41.88 -13.60 1.20
CA PRO A 18 -42.51 -14.86 1.61
C PRO A 18 -41.80 -15.50 2.80
N GLU A 19 -40.53 -15.17 2.99
CA GLU A 19 -39.69 -15.64 4.09
C GLU A 19 -38.89 -14.50 4.71
N CYS A 20 -38.40 -14.68 5.94
CA CYS A 20 -37.64 -13.66 6.63
C CYS A 20 -36.30 -13.36 5.89
N PRO A 21 -36.12 -12.16 5.35
CA PRO A 21 -34.90 -11.83 4.61
C PRO A 21 -33.65 -11.79 5.49
N TYR A 22 -33.85 -11.68 6.80
CA TYR A 22 -32.74 -11.70 7.77
C TYR A 22 -32.30 -13.10 8.16
N CYS A 23 -33.13 -14.11 7.94
CA CYS A 23 -32.82 -15.51 8.20
C CYS A 23 -32.33 -16.22 6.94
N ASN A 24 -32.75 -15.77 5.79
CA ASN A 24 -32.35 -16.34 4.50
C ASN A 24 -31.09 -15.63 4.02
N THR A 25 -29.96 -16.13 4.50
CA THR A 25 -28.63 -15.61 4.16
C THR A 25 -28.27 -15.74 2.68
N ASP A 26 -29.02 -16.55 1.93
CA ASP A 26 -28.78 -16.73 0.49
C ASP A 26 -29.20 -15.48 -0.33
N LEU A 27 -30.22 -14.74 0.11
CA LEU A 27 -30.58 -13.47 -0.53
C LEU A 27 -29.64 -12.31 -0.17
N LEU A 28 -28.99 -12.40 0.98
CA LEU A 28 -27.96 -11.45 1.39
C LEU A 28 -26.58 -11.82 0.84
N ARG A 29 -26.37 -13.09 0.53
CA ARG A 29 -25.13 -13.53 -0.10
C ARG A 29 -24.89 -12.85 -1.43
N ASP A 30 -25.92 -12.61 -2.22
CA ASP A 30 -25.77 -11.99 -3.54
C ASP A 30 -25.45 -10.47 -3.46
N ARG A 31 -25.73 -9.84 -2.32
CA ARG A 31 -25.41 -8.42 -2.10
C ARG A 31 -24.25 -8.16 -1.16
N SER A 32 -23.96 -9.10 -0.28
CA SER A 32 -22.89 -8.94 0.72
C SER A 32 -21.63 -9.72 0.36
N ILE A 33 -21.70 -10.63 -0.60
CA ILE A 33 -20.54 -11.34 -1.15
C ILE A 33 -19.42 -10.39 -1.52
N VAL A 34 -19.77 -9.19 -1.88
CA VAL A 34 -18.79 -8.21 -2.34
C VAL A 34 -18.02 -7.57 -1.20
N ARG A 35 -18.39 -7.77 0.07
CA ARG A 35 -17.87 -6.85 1.08
C ARG A 35 -17.47 -7.39 2.43
N THR A 36 -17.89 -8.56 2.82
CA THR A 36 -17.67 -8.99 4.20
C THR A 36 -16.72 -10.17 4.36
N GLY A 37 -16.51 -10.94 3.30
CA GLY A 37 -15.51 -12.00 3.31
C GLY A 37 -14.11 -11.53 2.92
N GLU A 38 -14.03 -10.39 2.23
CA GLU A 38 -12.77 -9.86 1.73
C GLU A 38 -12.22 -8.70 2.57
N ALA A 39 -13.01 -8.17 3.48
CA ALA A 39 -12.56 -7.10 4.38
C ALA A 39 -11.60 -7.60 5.47
N GLU A 40 -11.51 -8.90 5.69
CA GLU A 40 -10.55 -9.51 6.62
C GLU A 40 -9.34 -10.15 5.93
N GLN A 41 -9.32 -10.23 4.62
CA GLN A 41 -8.05 -10.41 3.94
C GLN A 41 -7.34 -9.06 3.97
N PRO A 42 -6.10 -9.00 4.47
CA PRO A 42 -5.30 -7.80 4.27
C PRO A 42 -5.34 -7.53 2.78
N ALA A 43 -5.88 -6.39 2.39
CA ALA A 43 -5.96 -5.99 1.00
C ALA A 43 -4.60 -6.29 0.38
N ALA A 44 -4.59 -7.16 -0.62
CA ALA A 44 -3.37 -7.47 -1.33
C ALA A 44 -2.80 -6.13 -1.75
N VAL A 45 -1.66 -5.77 -1.18
CA VAL A 45 -1.01 -4.51 -1.46
C VAL A 45 -0.64 -4.59 -2.94
N GLU A 46 -1.39 -3.89 -3.78
CA GLU A 46 -1.10 -3.87 -5.20
C GLU A 46 0.27 -3.24 -5.41
N THR A 47 1.19 -4.09 -5.81
CA THR A 47 2.52 -3.65 -6.23
C THR A 47 2.39 -2.95 -7.57
N ALA A 48 2.74 -1.69 -7.63
CA ALA A 48 2.74 -0.93 -8.86
C ALA A 48 4.16 -0.87 -9.43
N ALA A 49 4.31 -1.31 -10.68
CA ALA A 49 5.49 -0.95 -11.44
C ALA A 49 5.41 0.53 -11.81
N PRO A 50 6.52 1.29 -11.81
CA PRO A 50 6.50 2.67 -12.23
C PRO A 50 6.03 2.78 -13.68
N ALA A 51 5.11 3.70 -13.92
CA ALA A 51 4.72 4.06 -15.27
C ALA A 51 5.78 5.01 -15.83
N GLY A 52 6.55 4.52 -16.77
CA GLY A 52 7.57 5.33 -17.45
C GLY A 52 9.00 4.86 -17.19
N PRO A 53 9.99 5.69 -17.57
CA PRO A 53 11.40 5.31 -17.47
C PRO A 53 11.85 5.18 -16.01
N VAL A 54 12.77 4.26 -15.77
CA VAL A 54 13.38 4.04 -14.46
C VAL A 54 14.31 5.18 -14.10
N THR A 55 14.13 5.75 -12.92
CA THR A 55 14.99 6.82 -12.40
C THR A 55 15.99 6.34 -11.36
N GLY A 56 15.72 5.21 -10.73
CA GLY A 56 16.59 4.62 -9.73
C GLY A 56 16.01 3.33 -9.17
N TRP A 57 16.69 2.76 -8.21
CA TRP A 57 16.29 1.53 -7.54
C TRP A 57 16.50 1.61 -6.03
N LEU A 58 15.66 0.85 -5.31
CA LEU A 58 15.91 0.46 -3.94
C LEU A 58 16.23 -1.03 -3.94
N VAL A 59 17.44 -1.38 -3.57
CA VAL A 59 17.90 -2.77 -3.52
C VAL A 59 17.78 -3.29 -2.09
N VAL A 60 17.05 -4.38 -1.91
CA VAL A 60 16.83 -4.98 -0.60
C VAL A 60 18.10 -5.67 -0.12
N LEU A 61 18.62 -5.25 1.03
CA LEU A 61 19.86 -5.77 1.60
C LEU A 61 19.65 -6.89 2.60
N ASP A 62 18.48 -6.91 3.24
CA ASP A 62 18.17 -7.84 4.32
C ASP A 62 16.70 -8.23 4.31
N GLY A 63 16.38 -9.35 4.98
CA GLY A 63 15.02 -9.88 5.06
C GLY A 63 14.70 -10.91 3.99
N PRO A 64 13.41 -11.30 3.87
CA PRO A 64 12.99 -12.38 2.96
C PRO A 64 13.16 -12.03 1.49
N ALA A 65 13.21 -10.75 1.15
CA ALA A 65 13.37 -10.26 -0.23
C ALA A 65 14.81 -9.83 -0.57
N LYS A 66 15.79 -10.23 0.21
CA LYS A 66 17.19 -9.90 -0.02
C LYS A 66 17.61 -10.12 -1.48
N GLY A 67 18.22 -9.10 -2.07
CA GLY A 67 18.68 -9.12 -3.46
C GLY A 67 17.62 -8.69 -4.48
N ARG A 68 16.38 -8.48 -4.08
CA ARG A 68 15.36 -7.87 -4.93
C ARG A 68 15.54 -6.36 -5.01
N ASP A 69 15.02 -5.78 -6.06
CA ASP A 69 15.01 -4.34 -6.27
C ASP A 69 13.58 -3.82 -6.46
N LEU A 70 13.39 -2.58 -6.06
CA LEU A 70 12.19 -1.80 -6.34
C LEU A 70 12.56 -0.73 -7.36
N ARG A 71 11.85 -0.69 -8.46
CA ARG A 71 12.05 0.31 -9.51
C ARG A 71 11.36 1.61 -9.15
N LEU A 72 12.07 2.71 -9.32
CA LEU A 72 11.57 4.06 -9.08
C LEU A 72 11.35 4.77 -10.41
N GLY A 73 10.23 5.47 -10.53
CA GLY A 73 9.87 6.27 -11.70
C GLY A 73 9.96 7.76 -11.44
N VAL A 74 9.60 8.56 -12.44
CA VAL A 74 9.44 10.01 -12.30
C VAL A 74 8.25 10.31 -11.39
N GLY A 75 8.36 11.30 -10.55
CA GLY A 75 7.34 11.71 -9.61
C GLY A 75 7.37 10.91 -8.32
N ARG A 76 6.22 10.56 -7.80
CA ARG A 76 6.07 9.92 -6.48
C ARG A 76 6.02 8.40 -6.59
N SER A 77 6.89 7.75 -5.85
CA SER A 77 6.84 6.30 -5.61
C SER A 77 6.47 6.05 -4.16
N PHE A 78 5.33 5.39 -3.95
CA PHE A 78 4.85 5.05 -2.61
C PHE A 78 5.47 3.75 -2.16
N LEU A 79 6.06 3.74 -0.99
CA LEU A 79 6.76 2.58 -0.44
C LEU A 79 5.99 2.00 0.75
N GLY A 80 5.92 0.70 0.81
CA GLY A 80 5.30 -0.03 1.90
C GLY A 80 5.87 -1.43 2.05
N LEU A 81 5.22 -2.22 2.89
CA LEU A 81 5.53 -3.64 3.07
C LEU A 81 4.30 -4.47 2.73
N ASP A 82 4.50 -5.63 2.14
CA ASP A 82 3.44 -6.62 1.97
C ASP A 82 3.17 -7.38 3.28
N ALA A 83 2.27 -8.37 3.22
CA ALA A 83 1.90 -9.18 4.38
C ALA A 83 3.08 -9.97 4.98
N ASP A 84 4.08 -10.29 4.18
CA ASP A 84 5.28 -11.02 4.58
C ASP A 84 6.39 -10.10 5.11
N GLY A 85 6.17 -8.80 5.10
CA GLY A 85 7.17 -7.80 5.48
C GLY A 85 8.17 -7.50 4.37
N THR A 86 7.86 -7.87 3.13
CA THR A 86 8.69 -7.57 1.96
C THR A 86 8.45 -6.14 1.48
N PRO A 87 9.49 -5.35 1.26
CA PRO A 87 9.33 -4.02 0.67
C PRO A 87 8.72 -4.08 -0.73
N VAL A 88 7.74 -3.24 -0.96
CA VAL A 88 7.02 -3.14 -2.24
C VAL A 88 6.73 -1.68 -2.58
N THR A 89 6.62 -1.40 -3.88
CA THR A 89 6.05 -0.15 -4.35
C THR A 89 4.52 -0.28 -4.41
N LEU A 90 3.83 0.71 -3.88
CA LEU A 90 2.38 0.74 -3.78
C LEU A 90 1.76 1.51 -4.94
N SER A 91 0.53 1.14 -5.32
CA SER A 91 -0.27 1.93 -6.23
C SER A 91 -0.68 3.27 -5.61
N ALA A 92 -1.04 4.24 -6.45
CA ALA A 92 -1.54 5.53 -5.97
C ALA A 92 -2.84 5.42 -5.17
N ASP A 93 -3.60 4.34 -5.38
CA ASP A 93 -4.86 4.05 -4.69
C ASP A 93 -4.68 3.25 -3.40
N ALA A 94 -3.45 2.87 -3.06
CA ALA A 94 -3.17 2.13 -1.83
C ALA A 94 -3.58 2.93 -0.59
N PRO A 95 -4.05 2.25 0.47
CA PRO A 95 -4.44 2.92 1.71
C PRO A 95 -3.31 3.77 2.28
N LEU A 96 -3.64 4.93 2.82
CA LEU A 96 -2.66 5.82 3.45
C LEU A 96 -1.90 5.14 4.59
N SER A 97 -2.57 4.26 5.31
CA SER A 97 -1.97 3.47 6.40
C SER A 97 -0.88 2.50 5.95
N ALA A 98 -0.87 2.11 4.67
CA ALA A 98 0.15 1.23 4.10
C ALA A 98 1.40 2.00 3.64
N ARG A 99 1.30 3.30 3.44
CA ARG A 99 2.39 4.13 2.91
C ARG A 99 3.37 4.48 4.02
N ARG A 100 4.48 3.79 4.08
CA ARG A 100 5.54 4.01 5.08
C ARG A 100 6.49 5.14 4.71
N ALA A 101 6.71 5.32 3.42
CA ALA A 101 7.53 6.40 2.89
C ALA A 101 7.10 6.75 1.47
N VAL A 102 7.47 7.94 1.02
CA VAL A 102 7.28 8.38 -0.35
C VAL A 102 8.62 8.85 -0.89
N LEU A 103 9.06 8.24 -1.98
CA LEU A 103 10.27 8.67 -2.66
C LEU A 103 9.88 9.45 -3.91
N VAL A 104 10.36 10.67 -4.01
CA VAL A 104 10.03 11.60 -5.11
C VAL A 104 11.25 11.83 -5.96
N TYR A 105 11.12 11.63 -7.25
CA TYR A 105 12.09 12.12 -8.23
C TYR A 105 11.50 13.34 -8.95
N ASP A 106 12.16 14.46 -8.77
CA ASP A 106 11.86 15.72 -9.45
C ASP A 106 12.74 15.83 -10.70
N ASP A 107 12.12 15.69 -11.86
CA ASP A 107 12.82 15.71 -13.15
C ASP A 107 13.32 17.11 -13.52
N GLU A 108 12.69 18.17 -13.06
CA GLU A 108 13.17 19.54 -13.28
C GLU A 108 14.46 19.82 -12.52
N LYS A 109 14.59 19.27 -11.33
CA LYS A 109 15.77 19.44 -10.46
C LYS A 109 16.76 18.30 -10.54
N SER A 110 16.38 17.20 -11.23
CA SER A 110 17.15 15.97 -11.28
C SER A 110 17.55 15.46 -9.88
N ALA A 111 16.64 15.54 -8.94
CA ALA A 111 16.88 15.28 -7.53
C ALA A 111 15.87 14.31 -6.93
N PHE A 112 16.35 13.49 -5.99
CA PHE A 112 15.52 12.57 -5.21
C PHE A 112 15.28 13.14 -3.82
N THR A 113 14.04 13.04 -3.37
CA THR A 113 13.66 13.43 -2.01
C THR A 113 12.85 12.31 -1.37
N LEU A 114 13.22 11.93 -0.16
CA LEU A 114 12.49 10.99 0.66
C LEU A 114 11.57 11.75 1.60
N LEU A 115 10.29 11.44 1.54
CA LEU A 115 9.26 12.03 2.40
C LEU A 115 8.77 10.99 3.42
N PRO A 116 8.37 11.42 4.62
CA PRO A 116 7.69 10.53 5.55
C PRO A 116 6.36 10.07 4.95
N GLY A 117 5.98 8.82 5.23
CA GLY A 117 4.70 8.26 4.81
C GLY A 117 3.56 8.66 5.74
N SER A 118 2.37 8.19 5.39
CA SER A 118 1.15 8.41 6.17
C SER A 118 0.88 7.28 7.16
N SER A 119 1.70 6.22 7.15
CA SER A 119 1.63 5.12 8.10
C SER A 119 2.07 5.56 9.50
N GLN A 120 1.55 4.90 10.53
CA GLN A 120 2.03 5.10 11.89
C GLN A 120 3.44 4.54 12.11
N GLU A 121 3.86 3.60 11.28
CA GLU A 121 5.20 3.04 11.34
C GLU A 121 6.17 3.92 10.56
N LEU A 122 7.33 4.14 11.17
CA LEU A 122 8.33 5.05 10.62
C LEU A 122 9.26 4.35 9.61
N CYS A 123 9.74 5.12 8.66
CA CYS A 123 10.87 4.81 7.83
C CYS A 123 12.14 5.46 8.42
N TYR A 124 13.26 4.78 8.31
CA TYR A 124 14.54 5.27 8.81
C TYR A 124 15.53 5.44 7.67
N LEU A 125 16.28 6.52 7.71
CA LEU A 125 17.34 6.82 6.76
C LEU A 125 18.67 6.89 7.52
N GLY A 126 19.58 5.95 7.24
CA GLY A 126 20.88 5.92 7.90
C GLY A 126 20.85 5.77 9.43
N GLY A 127 19.73 5.27 9.98
CA GLY A 127 19.53 5.12 11.43
C GLY A 127 18.64 6.18 12.08
N ASP A 128 18.32 7.26 11.37
CA ASP A 128 17.46 8.34 11.85
C ASP A 128 16.05 8.23 11.27
N ALA A 129 15.03 8.50 12.09
CA ALA A 129 13.65 8.49 11.64
C ALA A 129 13.41 9.62 10.63
N VAL A 130 12.74 9.28 9.53
CA VAL A 130 12.35 10.25 8.50
C VAL A 130 11.06 10.95 8.94
N LEU A 131 11.20 12.13 9.50
CA LEU A 131 10.10 12.97 9.97
C LEU A 131 9.87 14.20 9.09
N THR A 132 10.86 14.54 8.30
CA THR A 132 10.87 15.68 7.39
C THR A 132 11.45 15.26 6.05
N PRO A 133 11.21 16.00 4.95
CA PRO A 133 11.82 15.71 3.66
C PRO A 133 13.34 15.62 3.75
N GLN A 134 13.90 14.55 3.18
CA GLN A 134 15.34 14.28 3.12
C GLN A 134 15.79 14.16 1.66
N LEU A 135 16.83 14.91 1.32
CA LEU A 135 17.45 14.79 0.00
C LEU A 135 18.29 13.53 -0.07
N LEU A 136 18.15 12.76 -1.14
CA LEU A 136 18.93 11.58 -1.41
C LEU A 136 19.96 11.85 -2.50
N THR A 137 21.19 11.42 -2.28
CA THR A 137 22.31 11.59 -3.22
C THR A 137 22.78 10.27 -3.84
N GLY A 138 22.53 9.16 -3.17
CA GLY A 138 22.89 7.81 -3.59
C GLY A 138 23.71 7.08 -2.53
N GLY A 139 23.42 5.78 -2.40
CA GLY A 139 24.12 4.94 -1.44
C GLY A 139 23.56 4.97 -0.01
N GLU A 140 22.53 5.77 0.24
CA GLU A 140 21.85 5.79 1.54
C GLU A 140 21.10 4.47 1.79
N THR A 141 21.02 4.10 3.06
CA THR A 141 20.27 2.93 3.49
C THR A 141 18.95 3.34 4.13
N LEU A 142 17.84 2.85 3.55
CA LEU A 142 16.49 3.00 4.10
C LEU A 142 16.12 1.75 4.88
N ARG A 143 15.42 1.93 5.99
CA ARG A 143 14.84 0.83 6.76
C ARG A 143 13.34 1.03 6.93
N MET A 144 12.59 -0.01 6.59
CA MET A 144 11.15 -0.08 6.83
C MET A 144 10.85 -1.43 7.48
N GLY A 145 10.28 -1.41 8.68
CA GLY A 145 10.07 -2.64 9.45
C GLY A 145 11.38 -3.40 9.68
N GLY A 146 11.43 -4.68 9.33
CA GLY A 146 12.63 -5.52 9.40
C GLY A 146 13.53 -5.50 8.17
N ALA A 147 13.18 -4.74 7.12
CA ALA A 147 13.90 -4.72 5.86
C ALA A 147 14.78 -3.48 5.72
N ALA A 148 16.00 -3.68 5.26
CA ALA A 148 16.94 -2.62 4.89
C ALA A 148 17.08 -2.60 3.37
N MET A 149 17.13 -1.39 2.79
CA MET A 149 17.28 -1.17 1.36
C MET A 149 18.33 -0.13 1.08
N LYS A 150 19.08 -0.33 0.01
CA LYS A 150 20.06 0.65 -0.46
C LYS A 150 19.48 1.44 -1.63
N PHE A 151 19.55 2.75 -1.56
CA PHE A 151 19.16 3.64 -2.64
C PHE A 151 20.26 3.72 -3.70
N VAL A 152 19.88 3.42 -4.95
CA VAL A 152 20.77 3.48 -6.11
C VAL A 152 20.14 4.38 -7.16
N PRO A 153 20.61 5.62 -7.33
CA PRO A 153 20.10 6.52 -8.36
C PRO A 153 20.62 6.09 -9.73
N PHE A 154 19.75 6.12 -10.72
CA PHE A 154 20.12 6.06 -12.14
C PHE A 154 20.16 7.44 -12.75
N CYS A 155 19.16 8.26 -12.47
CA CYS A 155 19.10 9.67 -12.88
C CYS A 155 19.73 10.57 -11.83
N GLY A 156 20.25 11.70 -12.28
CA GLY A 156 20.86 12.71 -11.44
C GLY A 156 21.35 13.87 -12.28
N ALA A 157 22.29 14.65 -11.75
CA ALA A 157 22.82 15.82 -12.44
C ALA A 157 23.53 15.48 -13.77
N GLU A 158 24.08 14.27 -13.88
CA GLU A 158 24.84 13.84 -15.07
C GLU A 158 23.97 13.15 -16.13
N PHE A 159 22.84 12.59 -15.72
CA PHE A 159 21.92 11.90 -16.60
C PHE A 159 20.47 12.05 -16.14
N HIS A 160 19.59 12.35 -17.07
CA HIS A 160 18.14 12.35 -16.91
C HIS A 160 17.48 12.02 -18.24
N TRP A 161 16.27 11.50 -18.16
CA TRP A 161 15.50 11.17 -19.36
C TRP A 161 15.07 12.41 -20.15
#